data_0a823098275556297a44f1667df360fe
#
_entry.id   0a823098275556297a44f1667df360fe
#
_cell.length_a   1.000
_cell.length_b   1.000
_cell.length_c   1.000
_cell.angle_alpha   90.00
_cell.angle_beta   90.00
_cell.angle_gamma   90.00
#
_symmetry.space_group_name_H-M   'P 1'
#
loop_
_entity.id
_entity.type
_entity.pdbx_description
1 polymer ?
#
loop_
_entity_poly.entity_id
_entity_poly.type
_entity_poly.pdbx_seq_one_letter_code
_entity_poly.pdbx_strand_id
1 'polypeptide(L)'
;MRHPLRSLAAAGALAFGLAAAPALAGEQYVDETGYAVSGYDVVAYRGLDQAPVGAPQPRAVPGRAEFTTEWNGARWAFASAENLAAFEADPARYAPAYDGHCAYGVGKGGKVPGNPNLWRIVDGVLYLNINPAVVSFWEEDVAGWIESAEGEWP
;
A
#
# COMPACT_ATOMS: atom_id res chain seq x y z
N MET A 1 -10.88 -48.87 -53.11
CA MET A 1 -11.62 -48.16 -52.04
C MET A 1 -10.61 -47.27 -51.35
N ARG A 2 -10.71 -45.95 -51.51
CA ARG A 2 -9.77 -44.96 -50.94
C ARG A 2 -10.52 -44.18 -49.87
N HIS A 3 -10.05 -44.28 -48.59
CA HIS A 3 -10.56 -43.49 -47.51
C HIS A 3 -9.82 -42.13 -47.45
N PRO A 4 -10.50 -41.00 -47.32
CA PRO A 4 -9.85 -39.73 -47.08
C PRO A 4 -9.59 -39.52 -45.60
N LEU A 5 -8.34 -39.17 -45.29
CA LEU A 5 -7.89 -38.71 -43.98
C LEU A 5 -8.48 -37.31 -43.72
N ARG A 6 -9.25 -37.23 -42.64
CA ARG A 6 -9.72 -35.94 -42.11
C ARG A 6 -8.63 -35.36 -41.20
N SER A 7 -8.02 -34.29 -41.64
CA SER A 7 -7.12 -33.47 -40.81
C SER A 7 -7.95 -32.67 -39.79
N LEU A 8 -7.74 -32.90 -38.50
CA LEU A 8 -8.21 -32.05 -37.42
C LEU A 8 -7.22 -30.90 -37.27
N ALA A 9 -7.64 -29.69 -37.64
CA ALA A 9 -6.93 -28.47 -37.32
C ALA A 9 -7.22 -28.10 -35.84
N ALA A 10 -6.24 -28.21 -34.98
CA ALA A 10 -6.30 -27.72 -33.63
C ALA A 10 -6.12 -26.17 -33.64
N ALA A 11 -7.20 -25.45 -33.39
CA ALA A 11 -7.12 -24.01 -33.17
C ALA A 11 -6.58 -23.75 -31.75
N GLY A 12 -5.30 -23.37 -31.66
CA GLY A 12 -4.72 -22.90 -30.44
C GLY A 12 -5.19 -21.48 -30.13
N ALA A 13 -6.01 -21.32 -29.10
CA ALA A 13 -6.35 -20.00 -28.58
C ALA A 13 -5.16 -19.46 -27.79
N LEU A 14 -4.46 -18.47 -28.35
CA LEU A 14 -3.48 -17.66 -27.64
C LEU A 14 -4.25 -16.73 -26.69
N ALA A 15 -4.26 -17.06 -25.41
CA ALA A 15 -4.69 -16.15 -24.36
C ALA A 15 -3.62 -15.06 -24.21
N PHE A 16 -3.88 -13.88 -24.76
CA PHE A 16 -3.13 -12.67 -24.42
C PHE A 16 -3.49 -12.29 -22.99
N GLY A 17 -2.65 -12.66 -22.04
CA GLY A 17 -2.69 -12.09 -20.72
C GLY A 17 -2.37 -10.60 -20.83
N LEU A 18 -3.36 -9.72 -20.56
CA LEU A 18 -3.05 -8.32 -20.30
C LEU A 18 -2.18 -8.28 -19.05
N ALA A 19 -0.88 -8.13 -19.22
CA ALA A 19 -0.03 -7.67 -18.17
C ALA A 19 -0.49 -6.23 -17.84
N ALA A 20 -1.12 -6.05 -16.68
CA ALA A 20 -1.35 -4.71 -16.16
C ALA A 20 0.02 -4.02 -16.07
N ALA A 21 0.19 -2.94 -16.83
CA ALA A 21 1.36 -2.10 -16.67
C ALA A 21 1.43 -1.68 -15.20
N PRO A 22 2.61 -1.73 -14.55
CA PRO A 22 2.72 -1.19 -13.20
C PRO A 22 2.27 0.27 -13.28
N ALA A 23 1.28 0.64 -12.44
CA ALA A 23 0.99 2.04 -12.22
C ALA A 23 2.34 2.70 -11.90
N LEU A 24 2.62 3.85 -12.52
CA LEU A 24 3.79 4.66 -12.17
C LEU A 24 3.57 5.13 -10.72
N ALA A 25 3.89 4.25 -9.78
CA ALA A 25 3.95 4.60 -8.38
C ALA A 25 5.06 5.63 -8.21
N GLY A 26 4.88 6.59 -7.34
CA GLY A 26 5.94 7.46 -6.91
C GLY A 26 7.10 6.65 -6.30
N GLU A 27 8.08 7.32 -5.77
CA GLU A 27 9.19 6.67 -5.08
C GLU A 27 8.72 6.20 -3.69
N GLN A 28 8.61 4.87 -3.50
CA GLN A 28 8.27 4.28 -2.20
C GLN A 28 9.23 4.78 -1.13
N TYR A 29 8.70 5.41 -0.08
CA TYR A 29 9.53 5.84 1.04
C TYR A 29 10.06 4.62 1.80
N VAL A 30 11.38 4.61 1.94
CA VAL A 30 12.14 3.60 2.69
C VAL A 30 13.05 4.35 3.66
N ASP A 31 13.01 3.99 4.92
CA ASP A 31 13.87 4.58 5.95
C ASP A 31 15.23 3.86 6.08
N GLU A 32 15.99 4.21 7.11
CA GLU A 32 17.31 3.63 7.39
C GLU A 32 17.29 2.11 7.64
N THR A 33 16.12 1.54 7.95
CA THR A 33 15.97 0.08 8.11
C THR A 33 16.01 -0.68 6.79
N GLY A 34 15.83 0.02 5.66
CA GLY A 34 15.70 -0.56 4.34
C GLY A 34 14.32 -1.15 4.05
N TYR A 35 13.34 -0.90 4.92
CA TYR A 35 11.96 -1.38 4.78
C TYR A 35 11.00 -0.25 4.47
N ALA A 36 10.00 -0.54 3.64
CA ALA A 36 8.81 0.29 3.53
C ALA A 36 8.08 0.33 4.89
N VAL A 37 7.45 1.46 5.20
CA VAL A 37 6.70 1.67 6.45
C VAL A 37 7.50 1.25 7.69
N SER A 38 8.82 1.50 7.68
CA SER A 38 9.75 1.17 8.77
C SER A 38 9.69 -0.30 9.24
N GLY A 39 9.30 -1.22 8.36
CA GLY A 39 9.17 -2.64 8.68
C GLY A 39 7.92 -3.02 9.48
N TYR A 40 6.92 -2.15 9.57
CA TYR A 40 5.62 -2.46 10.16
C TYR A 40 4.71 -3.17 9.15
N ASP A 41 3.85 -4.04 9.66
CA ASP A 41 2.91 -4.86 8.88
C ASP A 41 1.71 -4.05 8.40
N VAL A 42 1.67 -3.74 7.09
CA VAL A 42 0.59 -2.93 6.51
C VAL A 42 -0.75 -3.65 6.42
N VAL A 43 -0.78 -4.98 6.49
CA VAL A 43 -2.02 -5.76 6.54
C VAL A 43 -2.65 -5.69 7.92
N ALA A 44 -1.82 -5.69 8.97
CA ALA A 44 -2.27 -5.73 10.36
C ALA A 44 -3.14 -4.53 10.77
N TYR A 45 -2.98 -3.36 10.14
CA TYR A 45 -3.79 -2.18 10.47
C TYR A 45 -5.30 -2.43 10.39
N ARG A 46 -5.75 -3.33 9.49
CA ARG A 46 -7.17 -3.65 9.32
C ARG A 46 -7.75 -4.46 10.47
N GLY A 47 -6.91 -5.03 11.31
CA GLY A 47 -7.31 -5.73 12.54
C GLY A 47 -7.20 -4.89 13.80
N LEU A 48 -6.75 -3.64 13.71
CA LEU A 48 -6.65 -2.72 14.84
C LEU A 48 -7.95 -1.93 15.03
N ASP A 49 -8.32 -1.69 16.28
CA ASP A 49 -9.46 -0.85 16.63
C ASP A 49 -9.12 0.62 16.40
N GLN A 50 -9.42 1.14 15.21
CA GLN A 50 -9.15 2.53 14.86
C GLN A 50 -9.85 3.48 15.83
N ALA A 51 -9.09 4.34 16.48
CA ALA A 51 -9.61 5.35 17.39
C ALA A 51 -10.38 6.45 16.63
N PRO A 52 -11.35 7.12 17.28
CA PRO A 52 -12.02 8.28 16.69
C PRO A 52 -11.04 9.43 16.42
N VAL A 53 -11.49 10.39 15.60
CA VAL A 53 -10.73 11.63 15.34
C VAL A 53 -10.42 12.33 16.68
N GLY A 54 -9.20 12.82 16.81
CA GLY A 54 -8.69 13.49 18.01
C GLY A 54 -8.19 12.56 19.10
N ALA A 55 -8.28 11.24 18.93
CA ALA A 55 -7.73 10.27 19.87
C ALA A 55 -6.51 9.53 19.28
N PRO A 56 -5.52 9.13 20.11
CA PRO A 56 -4.35 8.40 19.66
C PRO A 56 -4.75 7.04 19.07
N GLN A 57 -4.12 6.69 17.95
CA GLN A 57 -4.31 5.37 17.34
C GLN A 57 -3.59 4.27 18.13
N PRO A 58 -4.09 3.02 18.06
CA PRO A 58 -3.34 1.86 18.50
C PRO A 58 -1.98 1.80 17.79
N ARG A 59 -0.97 1.26 18.48
CA ARG A 59 0.36 1.11 17.87
C ARG A 59 0.32 0.14 16.70
N ALA A 60 1.05 0.48 15.66
CA ALA A 60 1.26 -0.40 14.52
C ALA A 60 1.93 -1.72 14.96
N VAL A 61 1.68 -2.78 14.21
CA VAL A 61 2.23 -4.11 14.47
C VAL A 61 3.56 -4.26 13.73
N PRO A 62 4.68 -4.53 14.42
CA PRO A 62 5.95 -4.77 13.75
C PRO A 62 5.90 -6.03 12.88
N GLY A 63 6.50 -5.97 11.70
CA GLY A 63 6.79 -7.13 10.90
C GLY A 63 7.97 -7.94 11.47
N ARG A 64 8.22 -9.10 10.90
CA ARG A 64 9.28 -10.04 11.28
C ARG A 64 10.12 -10.37 10.06
N ALA A 65 11.41 -10.58 10.27
CA ALA A 65 12.37 -10.85 9.19
C ALA A 65 12.05 -12.14 8.39
N GLU A 66 11.34 -13.08 9.02
CA GLU A 66 10.93 -14.34 8.39
C GLU A 66 9.80 -14.16 7.35
N PHE A 67 9.03 -13.06 7.44
CA PHE A 67 7.87 -12.82 6.59
C PHE A 67 8.06 -11.53 5.79
N THR A 68 8.85 -11.60 4.73
CA THR A 68 9.19 -10.43 3.91
C THR A 68 8.94 -10.69 2.43
N THR A 69 8.65 -9.64 1.70
CA THR A 69 8.58 -9.66 0.24
C THR A 69 9.11 -8.33 -0.33
N GLU A 70 9.33 -8.30 -1.63
CA GLU A 70 9.68 -7.07 -2.34
C GLU A 70 8.52 -6.66 -3.26
N TRP A 71 8.13 -5.40 -3.16
CA TRP A 71 7.12 -4.82 -4.02
C TRP A 71 7.37 -3.31 -4.17
N ASN A 72 7.12 -2.79 -5.38
CA ASN A 72 7.28 -1.37 -5.70
C ASN A 72 8.68 -0.81 -5.31
N GLY A 73 9.73 -1.62 -5.56
CA GLY A 73 11.12 -1.24 -5.30
C GLY A 73 11.52 -1.20 -3.82
N ALA A 74 10.68 -1.66 -2.91
CA ALA A 74 10.95 -1.69 -1.47
C ALA A 74 10.73 -3.08 -0.87
N ARG A 75 11.38 -3.32 0.27
CA ARG A 75 11.16 -4.51 1.09
C ARG A 75 10.05 -4.24 2.10
N TRP A 76 9.15 -5.19 2.25
CA TRP A 76 8.01 -5.14 3.17
C TRP A 76 8.10 -6.28 4.17
N ALA A 77 7.71 -6.05 5.42
CA ALA A 77 7.73 -7.05 6.48
C ALA A 77 6.35 -7.22 7.13
N PHE A 78 6.02 -8.45 7.48
CA PHE A 78 4.70 -8.83 8.00
C PHE A 78 4.86 -9.60 9.31
N ALA A 79 3.82 -9.56 10.16
CA ALA A 79 3.82 -10.24 11.45
C ALA A 79 3.55 -11.75 11.33
N SER A 80 2.98 -12.20 10.19
CA SER A 80 2.60 -13.59 9.96
C SER A 80 2.72 -13.99 8.49
N ALA A 81 2.76 -15.29 8.23
CA ALA A 81 2.71 -15.84 6.88
C ALA A 81 1.39 -15.52 6.18
N GLU A 82 0.27 -15.47 6.92
CA GLU A 82 -1.05 -15.12 6.40
C GLU A 82 -1.09 -13.68 5.91
N ASN A 83 -0.53 -12.73 6.66
CA ASN A 83 -0.48 -11.34 6.26
C ASN A 83 0.45 -11.13 5.06
N LEU A 84 1.59 -11.81 5.01
CA LEU A 84 2.47 -11.82 3.85
C LEU A 84 1.70 -12.30 2.59
N ALA A 85 1.01 -13.44 2.69
CA ALA A 85 0.24 -13.98 1.57
C ALA A 85 -0.90 -13.05 1.13
N ALA A 86 -1.59 -12.40 2.08
CA ALA A 86 -2.62 -11.42 1.78
C ALA A 86 -2.07 -10.20 1.03
N PHE A 87 -0.91 -9.70 1.43
CA PHE A 87 -0.24 -8.61 0.73
C PHE A 87 0.20 -9.01 -0.67
N GLU A 88 0.84 -10.16 -0.84
CA GLU A 88 1.30 -10.66 -2.14
C GLU A 88 0.14 -10.87 -3.13
N ALA A 89 -1.06 -11.22 -2.63
CA ALA A 89 -2.25 -11.37 -3.46
C ALA A 89 -2.80 -10.03 -4.00
N ASP A 90 -2.71 -8.95 -3.23
CA ASP A 90 -3.17 -7.60 -3.61
C ASP A 90 -2.40 -6.51 -2.85
N PRO A 91 -1.15 -6.21 -3.24
CA PRO A 91 -0.32 -5.23 -2.54
C PRO A 91 -0.93 -3.83 -2.50
N ALA A 92 -1.55 -3.40 -3.59
CA ALA A 92 -2.13 -2.07 -3.70
C ALA A 92 -3.27 -1.81 -2.70
N ARG A 93 -3.97 -2.87 -2.28
CA ARG A 93 -5.02 -2.78 -1.26
C ARG A 93 -4.48 -2.41 0.12
N TYR A 94 -3.25 -2.79 0.42
CA TYR A 94 -2.68 -2.68 1.78
C TYR A 94 -1.61 -1.59 1.89
N ALA A 95 -0.92 -1.29 0.80
CA ALA A 95 0.09 -0.24 0.78
C ALA A 95 -0.53 1.11 1.19
N PRO A 96 0.21 1.95 1.93
CA PRO A 96 -0.28 3.27 2.29
C PRO A 96 -0.36 4.18 1.07
N ALA A 97 -1.26 5.16 1.12
CA ALA A 97 -1.31 6.25 0.16
C ALA A 97 0.04 6.97 0.08
N TYR A 98 0.30 7.58 -1.07
CA TYR A 98 1.47 8.43 -1.30
C TYR A 98 2.81 7.71 -0.99
N ASP A 99 2.88 6.42 -1.31
CA ASP A 99 4.07 5.59 -1.10
C ASP A 99 4.65 5.67 0.32
N GLY A 100 3.80 5.84 1.34
CA GLY A 100 4.19 5.92 2.74
C GLY A 100 4.68 7.30 3.19
N HIS A 101 4.54 8.33 2.37
CA HIS A 101 4.79 9.71 2.78
C HIS A 101 3.65 10.25 3.65
N CYS A 102 3.94 11.30 4.40
CA CYS A 102 2.97 12.01 5.24
C CYS A 102 1.86 12.63 4.39
N ALA A 103 0.60 12.22 4.61
CA ALA A 103 -0.54 12.69 3.82
C ALA A 103 -0.72 14.22 3.89
N TYR A 104 -0.59 14.82 5.08
CA TYR A 104 -0.62 16.28 5.24
C TYR A 104 0.52 16.94 4.47
N GLY A 105 1.74 16.36 4.56
CA GLY A 105 2.92 16.87 3.86
C GLY A 105 2.72 16.89 2.35
N VAL A 106 2.17 15.81 1.79
CA VAL A 106 1.85 15.74 0.35
C VAL A 106 0.83 16.80 -0.03
N GLY A 107 -0.25 16.97 0.76
CA GLY A 107 -1.24 18.03 0.54
C GLY A 107 -0.69 19.45 0.62
N LYS A 108 0.53 19.63 1.16
CA LYS A 108 1.30 20.90 1.16
C LYS A 108 2.36 20.93 0.06
N GLY A 109 2.36 19.99 -0.87
CA GLY A 109 3.33 19.90 -1.98
C GLY A 109 4.70 19.35 -1.58
N GLY A 110 4.83 18.71 -0.42
CA GLY A 110 6.09 18.16 0.09
C GLY A 110 6.08 16.65 0.28
N LYS A 111 7.21 16.00 0.06
CA LYS A 111 7.42 14.56 0.35
C LYS A 111 8.24 14.44 1.63
N VAL A 112 7.56 14.14 2.74
CA VAL A 112 8.19 13.90 4.04
C VAL A 112 7.77 12.54 4.58
N PRO A 113 8.58 11.90 5.47
CA PRO A 113 8.28 10.57 5.98
C PRO A 113 6.92 10.47 6.68
N GLY A 114 6.19 9.37 6.44
CA GLY A 114 5.07 8.96 7.28
C GLY A 114 5.56 8.16 8.49
N ASN A 115 4.93 8.33 9.64
CA ASN A 115 5.19 7.55 10.84
C ASN A 115 4.16 6.42 10.94
N PRO A 116 4.58 5.15 11.02
CA PRO A 116 3.68 4.00 11.09
C PRO A 116 2.68 4.03 12.24
N ASN A 117 3.01 4.71 13.34
CA ASN A 117 2.14 4.81 14.52
C ASN A 117 1.17 6.02 14.47
N LEU A 118 1.23 6.83 13.43
CA LEU A 118 0.37 7.99 13.22
C LEU A 118 -0.46 7.78 11.95
N TRP A 119 -1.40 6.86 12.04
CA TRP A 119 -2.13 6.30 10.92
C TRP A 119 -3.64 6.50 11.02
N ARG A 120 -4.30 6.43 9.89
CA ARG A 120 -5.76 6.32 9.78
C ARG A 120 -6.14 5.61 8.49
N ILE A 121 -7.17 4.77 8.55
CA ILE A 121 -7.81 4.21 7.35
C ILE A 121 -9.04 5.05 7.04
N VAL A 122 -9.12 5.57 5.81
CA VAL A 122 -10.25 6.32 5.27
C VAL A 122 -10.67 5.65 3.96
N ASP A 123 -11.90 5.23 3.85
CA ASP A 123 -12.45 4.54 2.66
C ASP A 123 -11.58 3.34 2.21
N GLY A 124 -11.02 2.61 3.18
CA GLY A 124 -10.18 1.43 2.95
C GLY A 124 -8.72 1.73 2.62
N VAL A 125 -8.33 3.00 2.50
CA VAL A 125 -6.94 3.43 2.23
C VAL A 125 -6.22 3.80 3.52
N LEU A 126 -5.00 3.33 3.68
CA LEU A 126 -4.12 3.64 4.81
C LEU A 126 -3.39 4.95 4.56
N TYR A 127 -3.53 5.91 5.45
CA TYR A 127 -2.81 7.18 5.46
C TYR A 127 -1.89 7.27 6.67
N LEU A 128 -0.69 7.81 6.46
CA LEU A 128 0.30 8.06 7.50
C LEU A 128 0.55 9.56 7.64
N ASN A 129 0.90 10.02 8.84
CA ASN A 129 1.34 11.38 9.08
C ASN A 129 2.67 11.38 9.86
N ILE A 130 3.38 12.51 9.91
CA ILE A 130 4.76 12.55 10.42
C ILE A 130 4.86 12.70 11.94
N ASN A 131 4.00 13.52 12.55
CA ASN A 131 4.03 13.79 13.99
C ASN A 131 2.62 14.10 14.53
N PRO A 132 2.40 14.09 15.86
CA PRO A 132 1.08 14.30 16.46
C PRO A 132 0.44 15.66 16.14
N ALA A 133 1.23 16.74 16.05
CA ALA A 133 0.70 18.04 15.69
C ALA A 133 0.15 18.08 14.28
N VAL A 134 0.84 17.43 13.34
CA VAL A 134 0.39 17.27 11.96
C VAL A 134 -0.86 16.39 11.87
N VAL A 135 -0.97 15.34 12.69
CA VAL A 135 -2.21 14.55 12.78
C VAL A 135 -3.38 15.44 13.15
N SER A 136 -3.22 16.31 14.15
CA SER A 136 -4.30 17.22 14.57
C SER A 136 -4.74 18.15 13.44
N PHE A 137 -3.81 18.75 12.69
CA PHE A 137 -4.15 19.59 11.53
C PHE A 137 -4.81 18.80 10.40
N TRP A 138 -4.35 17.58 10.13
CA TRP A 138 -4.92 16.74 9.10
C TRP A 138 -6.33 16.28 9.47
N GLU A 139 -6.58 16.00 10.74
CA GLU A 139 -7.89 15.56 11.24
C GLU A 139 -8.94 16.68 11.33
N GLU A 140 -8.56 17.95 11.21
CA GLU A 140 -9.51 19.08 11.11
C GLU A 140 -10.32 19.02 9.80
N ASP A 141 -9.72 18.53 8.69
CA ASP A 141 -10.39 18.38 7.40
C ASP A 141 -9.75 17.25 6.58
N VAL A 142 -9.99 16.02 7.00
CA VAL A 142 -9.41 14.81 6.36
C VAL A 142 -9.71 14.77 4.86
N ALA A 143 -10.96 15.04 4.46
CA ALA A 143 -11.37 14.96 3.07
C ALA A 143 -10.69 16.04 2.21
N GLY A 144 -10.61 17.26 2.68
CA GLY A 144 -9.94 18.36 1.98
C GLY A 144 -8.44 18.15 1.85
N TRP A 145 -7.80 17.57 2.87
CA TRP A 145 -6.37 17.24 2.79
C TRP A 145 -6.07 16.07 1.84
N ILE A 146 -6.95 15.07 1.78
CA ILE A 146 -6.84 13.97 0.79
C ILE A 146 -6.98 14.54 -0.63
N GLU A 147 -8.00 15.35 -0.89
CA GLU A 147 -8.20 16.01 -2.20
C GLU A 147 -6.99 16.85 -2.60
N SER A 148 -6.46 17.65 -1.67
CA SER A 148 -5.24 18.45 -1.90
C SER A 148 -4.04 17.57 -2.23
N ALA A 149 -3.84 16.48 -1.48
CA ALA A 149 -2.73 15.56 -1.69
C ALA A 149 -2.85 14.82 -3.02
N GLU A 150 -4.05 14.43 -3.45
CA GLU A 150 -4.27 13.82 -4.77
C GLU A 150 -3.94 14.77 -5.92
N GLY A 151 -4.15 16.06 -5.75
CA GLY A 151 -3.77 17.08 -6.72
C GLY A 151 -2.26 17.33 -6.82
N GLU A 152 -1.52 17.09 -5.74
CA GLU A 152 -0.06 17.28 -5.65
C GLU A 152 0.75 16.00 -5.91
N TRP A 153 0.12 14.83 -5.77
CA TRP A 153 0.78 13.54 -5.98
C TRP A 153 0.92 13.24 -7.48
N PRO A 154 2.13 12.86 -7.97
CA PRO A 154 2.39 12.60 -9.38
C PRO A 154 1.67 11.34 -9.92
#